data_67fc0a0875cefc146bc6fb9a38b83452
#
_entry.id   67fc0a0875cefc146bc6fb9a38b83452
#
_cell.length_a   1.000
_cell.length_b   1.000
_cell.length_c   1.000
_cell.angle_alpha   90.00
_cell.angle_beta   90.00
_cell.angle_gamma   90.00
#
_symmetry.space_group_name_H-M   'P 1'
#
loop_
_entity.id
_entity.type
_entity.pdbx_description
1 polymer ?
#
loop_
_entity_poly.entity_id
_entity_poly.type
_entity_poly.pdbx_seq_one_letter_code
_entity_poly.pdbx_strand_id
1 'polypeptide(L)'
;MNDEYKYGIVESSLFKKTRKLAKKRGLDMTLLQGAIRILAKGEPLPPKYRDHQLQGRLKHLRECHLQGDWLLCYRVFEDELILSLHSTGTHADLLE
;
A
#
# COMPACT_ATOMS: atom_id res chain seq x y z
N MET A 1 -16.49 -2.00 -18.02
CA MET A 1 -16.60 -2.72 -17.03
C MET A 1 -15.95 -2.36 -15.85
N ASN A 2 -16.46 -2.59 -14.83
CA ASN A 2 -15.93 -2.21 -13.65
C ASN A 2 -15.10 -3.20 -13.06
N ASP A 3 -14.15 -2.76 -12.29
CA ASP A 3 -13.44 -3.61 -11.40
C ASP A 3 -14.34 -3.86 -10.25
N GLU A 4 -14.50 -5.10 -9.90
CA GLU A 4 -15.23 -5.42 -8.69
C GLU A 4 -14.26 -5.62 -7.57
N TYR A 5 -14.25 -4.71 -6.63
CA TYR A 5 -13.34 -4.78 -5.49
C TYR A 5 -13.94 -5.64 -4.40
N LYS A 6 -13.11 -6.51 -3.86
CA LYS A 6 -13.48 -7.31 -2.70
C LYS A 6 -13.45 -6.48 -1.43
N TYR A 7 -12.52 -5.52 -1.37
CA TYR A 7 -12.32 -4.70 -0.16
C TYR A 7 -12.66 -3.25 -0.42
N GLY A 8 -13.29 -2.63 0.57
CA GLY A 8 -13.42 -1.18 0.57
C GLY A 8 -12.08 -0.58 0.99
N ILE A 9 -11.72 0.56 0.41
CA ILE A 9 -10.44 1.19 0.66
C ILE A 9 -10.59 2.29 1.68
N VAL A 10 -9.76 2.25 2.73
CA VAL A 10 -9.73 3.29 3.75
C VAL A 10 -8.32 3.86 3.79
N GLU A 11 -8.21 5.17 3.73
CA GLU A 11 -6.91 5.85 3.75
C GLU A 11 -6.71 6.53 5.09
N SER A 12 -5.59 6.25 5.75
CA SER A 12 -5.24 6.96 6.98
C SER A 12 -4.84 8.38 6.64
N SER A 13 -4.83 9.27 7.64
CA SER A 13 -4.35 10.63 7.40
C SER A 13 -2.87 10.61 7.03
N LEU A 14 -2.10 9.68 7.61
CA LEU A 14 -0.69 9.54 7.26
C LEU A 14 -0.54 9.14 5.79
N PHE A 15 -1.38 8.21 5.32
CA PHE A 15 -1.32 7.80 3.92
C PHE A 15 -1.61 8.97 2.99
N LYS A 16 -2.62 9.77 3.30
CA LYS A 16 -2.96 10.93 2.47
C LYS A 16 -1.80 11.91 2.39
N LYS A 17 -1.14 12.15 3.53
CA LYS A 17 -0.01 13.05 3.59
C LYS A 17 1.18 12.50 2.82
N THR A 18 1.51 11.22 3.00
CA THR A 18 2.66 10.63 2.33
C THR A 18 2.42 10.44 0.84
N ARG A 19 1.16 10.19 0.44
CA ARG A 19 0.84 10.14 -0.98
C ARG A 19 1.05 11.49 -1.65
N LYS A 20 0.65 12.57 -1.01
CA LYS A 20 0.87 13.91 -1.55
C LYS A 20 2.36 14.19 -1.72
N LEU A 21 3.17 13.76 -0.75
CA LEU A 21 4.60 13.97 -0.81
C LEU A 21 5.21 13.17 -1.96
N ALA A 22 4.77 11.94 -2.17
CA ALA A 22 5.25 11.11 -3.27
C ALA A 22 4.94 11.78 -4.61
N LYS A 23 3.74 12.31 -4.76
CA LYS A 23 3.36 13.00 -5.99
C LYS A 23 4.22 14.23 -6.20
N LYS A 24 4.46 14.99 -5.13
CA LYS A 24 5.28 16.20 -5.20
C LYS A 24 6.71 15.88 -5.60
N ARG A 25 7.22 14.72 -5.21
CA ARG A 25 8.56 14.27 -5.56
C ARG A 25 8.64 13.75 -6.99
N GLY A 26 7.53 13.72 -7.72
CA GLY A 26 7.52 13.28 -9.11
C GLY A 26 7.49 11.78 -9.32
N LEU A 27 7.11 11.01 -8.31
CA LEU A 27 7.03 9.57 -8.47
C LEU A 27 5.85 9.19 -9.36
N ASP A 28 5.97 8.03 -10.01
CA ASP A 28 4.93 7.57 -10.94
C ASP A 28 3.75 7.02 -10.15
N MET A 29 2.74 7.84 -9.96
CA MET A 29 1.59 7.47 -9.14
C MET A 29 0.77 6.32 -9.71
N THR A 30 0.94 6.00 -11.00
CA THR A 30 0.23 4.85 -11.56
C THR A 30 0.72 3.54 -10.95
N LEU A 31 1.97 3.50 -10.49
CA LEU A 31 2.49 2.31 -9.83
C LEU A 31 1.78 2.08 -8.49
N LEU A 32 1.56 3.15 -7.74
CA LEU A 32 0.84 3.06 -6.48
C LEU A 32 -0.61 2.65 -6.72
N GLN A 33 -1.26 3.28 -7.69
CA GLN A 33 -2.64 2.96 -8.02
C GLN A 33 -2.79 1.53 -8.49
N GLY A 34 -1.83 1.03 -9.27
CA GLY A 34 -1.86 -0.35 -9.74
C GLY A 34 -1.80 -1.35 -8.61
N ALA A 35 -0.90 -1.12 -7.65
CA ALA A 35 -0.78 -2.02 -6.50
C ALA A 35 -2.06 -2.00 -5.66
N ILE A 36 -2.60 -0.80 -5.42
CA ILE A 36 -3.83 -0.68 -4.63
C ILE A 36 -4.98 -1.42 -5.31
N ARG A 37 -5.08 -1.32 -6.63
CA ARG A 37 -6.14 -2.00 -7.37
C ARG A 37 -6.05 -3.52 -7.21
N ILE A 38 -4.86 -4.08 -7.36
CA ILE A 38 -4.67 -5.53 -7.20
C ILE A 38 -5.07 -5.96 -5.79
N LEU A 39 -4.60 -5.22 -4.78
CA LEU A 39 -4.92 -5.54 -3.39
C LEU A 39 -6.41 -5.41 -3.12
N ALA A 40 -7.05 -4.37 -3.64
CA ALA A 40 -8.47 -4.14 -3.40
C ALA A 40 -9.34 -5.23 -4.03
N LYS A 41 -8.87 -5.82 -5.12
CA LYS A 41 -9.59 -6.93 -5.74
C LYS A 41 -9.42 -8.23 -4.96
N GLY A 42 -8.53 -8.25 -3.98
CA GLY A 42 -8.26 -9.47 -3.23
C GLY A 42 -7.33 -10.42 -3.94
N GLU A 43 -6.60 -9.95 -4.95
CA GLU A 43 -5.68 -10.76 -5.71
C GLU A 43 -4.28 -10.66 -5.14
N PRO A 44 -3.45 -11.71 -5.25
CA PRO A 44 -2.08 -11.63 -4.76
C PRO A 44 -1.25 -10.71 -5.65
N LEU A 45 -0.34 -9.96 -5.05
CA LEU A 45 0.58 -9.13 -5.81
C LEU A 45 1.61 -10.02 -6.50
N PRO A 46 1.97 -9.71 -7.76
CA PRO A 46 3.04 -10.45 -8.44
C PRO A 46 4.35 -10.39 -7.65
N PRO A 47 5.25 -11.37 -7.83
CA PRO A 47 6.50 -11.45 -7.05
C PRO A 47 7.36 -10.19 -7.10
N LYS A 48 7.30 -9.42 -8.17
CA LYS A 48 8.13 -8.21 -8.29
C LYS A 48 7.83 -7.19 -7.20
N TYR A 49 6.64 -7.26 -6.60
CA TYR A 49 6.28 -6.32 -5.53
C TYR A 49 6.88 -6.71 -4.18
N ARG A 50 7.39 -7.92 -4.07
CA ARG A 50 8.02 -8.41 -2.81
C ARG A 50 7.15 -8.14 -1.59
N ASP A 51 5.85 -8.41 -1.72
CA ASP A 51 4.89 -8.22 -0.65
C ASP A 51 5.21 -9.12 0.53
N HIS A 52 5.30 -8.57 1.72
CA HIS A 52 5.64 -9.36 2.90
C HIS A 52 5.11 -8.71 4.16
N GLN A 53 4.99 -9.54 5.20
CA GLN A 53 4.55 -9.11 6.52
C GLN A 53 5.70 -8.44 7.23
N LEU A 54 5.44 -7.31 7.89
CA LEU A 54 6.46 -6.65 8.69
C LEU A 54 6.61 -7.35 10.03
N GLN A 55 7.70 -7.02 10.74
CA GLN A 55 8.03 -7.66 12.00
C GLN A 55 8.02 -6.65 13.13
N GLY A 56 8.12 -7.15 14.37
CA GLY A 56 8.23 -6.29 15.54
C GLY A 56 6.98 -5.47 15.78
N ARG A 57 7.16 -4.20 16.08
CA ARG A 57 6.04 -3.33 16.40
C ARG A 57 5.08 -3.13 15.24
N LEU A 58 5.55 -3.35 14.03
CA LEU A 58 4.74 -3.16 12.84
C LEU A 58 4.20 -4.46 12.28
N LYS A 59 4.21 -5.53 13.08
CA LYS A 59 3.81 -6.85 12.60
C LYS A 59 2.38 -6.93 12.09
N HIS A 60 1.56 -5.93 12.40
CA HIS A 60 0.19 -5.90 11.91
C HIS A 60 0.10 -5.34 10.49
N LEU A 61 1.20 -4.85 9.95
CA LEU A 61 1.22 -4.26 8.61
C LEU A 61 1.96 -5.14 7.63
N ARG A 62 1.61 -4.99 6.36
CA ARG A 62 2.35 -5.60 5.26
C ARG A 62 2.96 -4.47 4.44
N GLU A 63 3.99 -4.81 3.68
CA GLU A 63 4.73 -3.85 2.89
C GLU A 63 4.97 -4.43 1.52
N CYS A 64 4.81 -3.63 0.47
CA CYS A 64 5.18 -4.05 -0.87
C CYS A 64 6.02 -2.96 -1.53
N HIS A 65 6.82 -3.38 -2.52
CA HIS A 65 7.72 -2.49 -3.23
C HIS A 65 7.05 -2.02 -4.51
N LEU A 66 7.03 -0.71 -4.73
CA LEU A 66 6.46 -0.13 -5.95
C LEU A 66 7.53 0.08 -7.00
N GLN A 67 8.65 0.71 -6.59
CA GLN A 67 9.75 0.95 -7.49
C GLN A 67 10.95 1.33 -6.64
N GLY A 68 12.07 0.62 -6.82
CA GLY A 68 13.26 0.87 -6.02
C GLY A 68 12.95 0.83 -4.54
N ASP A 69 13.19 1.94 -3.85
CA ASP A 69 13.02 2.04 -2.42
C ASP A 69 11.64 2.57 -2.03
N TRP A 70 10.75 2.75 -2.97
CA TRP A 70 9.42 3.29 -2.72
C TRP A 70 8.45 2.17 -2.35
N LEU A 71 7.83 2.30 -1.18
CA LEU A 71 7.03 1.25 -0.56
C LEU A 71 5.59 1.68 -0.33
N LEU A 72 4.72 0.69 -0.21
CA LEU A 72 3.35 0.90 0.24
C LEU A 72 3.14 0.01 1.46
N CYS A 73 2.75 0.59 2.60
CA CYS A 73 2.41 -0.15 3.81
C CYS A 73 0.91 -0.18 3.97
N TYR A 74 0.37 -1.35 4.25
CA TYR A 74 -1.08 -1.54 4.28
C TYR A 74 -1.47 -2.67 5.21
N ARG A 75 -2.76 -2.81 5.45
CA ARG A 75 -3.31 -3.91 6.24
C ARG A 75 -4.65 -4.31 5.66
N VAL A 76 -4.92 -5.62 5.63
CA VAL A 76 -6.20 -6.13 5.17
C VAL A 76 -6.98 -6.65 6.37
N PHE A 77 -8.21 -6.18 6.53
CA PHE A 77 -9.13 -6.68 7.55
C PHE A 77 -10.12 -7.59 6.85
N GLU A 78 -9.85 -8.90 6.92
CA GLU A 78 -10.65 -9.86 6.16
C GLU A 78 -12.10 -9.89 6.58
N ASP A 79 -12.36 -9.80 7.88
CA ASP A 79 -13.74 -9.89 8.36
C ASP A 79 -14.56 -8.68 7.98
N GLU A 80 -13.94 -7.51 7.97
CA GLU A 80 -14.64 -6.28 7.61
C GLU A 80 -14.59 -5.97 6.12
N LEU A 81 -13.82 -6.75 5.36
CA LEU A 81 -13.61 -6.51 3.93
C LEU A 81 -13.07 -5.11 3.67
N ILE A 82 -12.02 -4.75 4.42
CA ILE A 82 -11.38 -3.44 4.31
C ILE A 82 -9.91 -3.59 3.99
N LEU A 83 -9.46 -2.79 3.01
CA LEU A 83 -8.05 -2.58 2.74
C LEU A 83 -7.69 -1.23 3.33
N SER A 84 -6.87 -1.24 4.37
CA SER A 84 -6.47 -0.02 5.06
C SER A 84 -5.08 0.39 4.57
N LEU A 85 -4.99 1.57 3.94
CA LEU A 85 -3.73 2.09 3.44
C LEU A 85 -3.09 2.93 4.53
N HIS A 86 -1.92 2.50 4.99
CA HIS A 86 -1.25 3.11 6.13
C HIS A 86 -0.33 4.26 5.73
N SER A 87 0.55 4.03 4.76
CA SER A 87 1.53 5.02 4.36
C SER A 87 2.27 4.59 3.10
N THR A 88 2.92 5.53 2.44
CA THR A 88 3.76 5.24 1.29
C THR A 88 5.00 6.14 1.32
N GLY A 89 6.15 5.59 0.96
CA GLY A 89 7.41 6.33 1.02
C GLY A 89 8.59 5.40 1.02
N THR A 90 9.77 5.90 1.36
CA THR A 90 10.95 5.07 1.45
C THR A 90 11.03 4.44 2.84
N HIS A 91 11.95 3.50 3.03
CA HIS A 91 12.18 2.90 4.34
C HIS A 91 12.50 3.97 5.38
N ALA A 92 13.32 4.94 5.01
CA ALA A 92 13.67 6.00 5.93
C ALA A 92 12.46 6.82 6.35
N ASP A 93 11.52 7.01 5.41
CA ASP A 93 10.30 7.76 5.71
C ASP A 93 9.35 6.98 6.61
N LEU A 94 9.26 5.66 6.44
CA LEU A 94 8.19 4.89 7.01
C LEU A 94 8.55 4.10 8.24
N LEU A 95 9.79 3.63 8.34
CA LEU A 95 10.14 2.67 9.36
C LEU A 95 11.10 3.20 10.39
N GLU A 96 11.40 4.43 10.33
CA GLU A 96 12.34 4.94 11.21
C GLU A 96 11.88 5.41 12.35
#